data_c5e890fef90a0a79a23c9584f6a8078a
#
_entry.id   c5e890fef90a0a79a23c9584f6a8078a
#
_cell.length_a   1.000
_cell.length_b   1.000
_cell.length_c   1.000
_cell.angle_alpha   90.00
_cell.angle_beta   90.00
_cell.angle_gamma   90.00
#
_symmetry.space_group_name_H-M   'P 1'
#
loop_
_entity.id
_entity.type
_entity.pdbx_description
1 polymer ?
#
loop_
_entity_poly.entity_id
_entity_poly.type
_entity_poly.pdbx_seq_one_letter_code
_entity_poly.pdbx_strand_id
1 'polypeptide(L)'
;MATSGTNSFNLDVDQVIEEAFERCGLYSRSGYDIKSARRSLNIMLAEWANRGINLWTVELRTQTLTANTTSYTLDTDLVDVLEAVITEASDANTDIEIDRISRAEYLNISQKSQTGTPVQYFLQRDTSAPTLFLYPTPDAADTFKYYGLTKIQDAGD
;
A
#
# COMPACT_ATOMS: atom_id res chain seq x y z
N MET A 1 15.58 29.99 -27.34
CA MET A 1 14.59 28.89 -27.35
C MET A 1 13.57 29.15 -26.25
N ALA A 2 12.28 29.19 -26.59
CA ALA A 2 11.24 29.30 -25.55
C ALA A 2 11.06 27.94 -24.91
N THR A 3 11.09 27.87 -23.58
CA THR A 3 10.74 26.69 -22.83
C THR A 3 9.23 26.67 -22.60
N SER A 4 8.62 25.50 -22.42
CA SER A 4 7.16 25.37 -22.19
C SER A 4 6.69 26.04 -20.90
N GLY A 5 7.59 26.34 -19.97
CA GLY A 5 7.25 26.89 -18.65
C GLY A 5 6.58 25.89 -17.69
N THR A 6 6.48 24.61 -18.09
CA THR A 6 5.93 23.54 -17.26
C THR A 6 6.97 22.46 -17.00
N ASN A 7 6.91 21.81 -15.84
CA ASN A 7 7.78 20.70 -15.45
C ASN A 7 7.06 19.34 -15.51
N SER A 8 5.84 19.32 -16.06
CA SER A 8 5.01 18.11 -16.16
C SER A 8 5.31 17.39 -17.47
N PHE A 9 6.35 16.57 -17.49
CA PHE A 9 6.58 15.61 -18.56
C PHE A 9 6.02 14.27 -18.11
N ASN A 10 5.00 13.79 -18.81
CA ASN A 10 4.37 12.49 -18.55
C ASN A 10 4.46 11.66 -19.83
N LEU A 11 5.12 10.52 -19.77
CA LEU A 11 5.20 9.54 -20.86
C LEU A 11 4.14 8.47 -20.63
N ASP A 12 3.33 8.23 -21.65
CA ASP A 12 2.49 7.05 -21.73
C ASP A 12 3.35 5.78 -21.89
N VAL A 13 2.89 4.66 -21.36
CA VAL A 13 3.58 3.36 -21.43
C VAL A 13 3.85 2.98 -22.88
N ASP A 14 2.93 3.25 -23.80
CA ASP A 14 3.12 3.00 -25.23
C ASP A 14 4.27 3.80 -25.83
N GLN A 15 4.42 5.06 -25.44
CA GLN A 15 5.54 5.90 -25.88
C GLN A 15 6.89 5.38 -25.35
N VAL A 16 6.91 4.87 -24.12
CA VAL A 16 8.12 4.23 -23.55
C VAL A 16 8.50 2.98 -24.35
N ILE A 17 7.51 2.15 -24.70
CA ILE A 17 7.70 0.95 -25.49
C ILE A 17 8.19 1.33 -26.92
N GLU A 18 7.59 2.34 -27.51
CA GLU A 18 7.99 2.84 -28.83
C GLU A 18 9.43 3.31 -28.85
N GLU A 19 9.83 4.13 -27.91
CA GLU A 19 11.20 4.59 -27.76
C GLU A 19 12.18 3.42 -27.56
N ALA A 20 11.79 2.40 -26.78
CA ALA A 20 12.60 1.21 -26.58
C ALA A 20 12.83 0.44 -27.88
N PHE A 21 11.80 0.26 -28.70
CA PHE A 21 11.92 -0.38 -30.02
C PHE A 21 12.80 0.42 -30.97
N GLU A 22 12.67 1.74 -31.01
CA GLU A 22 13.50 2.62 -31.85
C GLU A 22 14.98 2.53 -31.46
N ARG A 23 15.28 2.51 -30.17
CA ARG A 23 16.65 2.31 -29.68
C ARG A 23 17.24 0.93 -30.06
N CYS A 24 16.38 -0.08 -30.19
CA CYS A 24 16.78 -1.40 -30.69
C CYS A 24 16.88 -1.45 -32.22
N GLY A 25 16.59 -0.37 -32.95
CA GLY A 25 16.61 -0.32 -34.42
C GLY A 25 15.40 -0.97 -35.10
N LEU A 26 14.32 -1.17 -34.37
CA LEU A 26 13.10 -1.81 -34.85
C LEU A 26 12.02 -0.75 -35.13
N TYR A 27 11.90 -0.34 -36.40
CA TYR A 27 10.97 0.72 -36.81
C TYR A 27 9.58 0.22 -37.21
N SER A 28 9.42 -1.06 -37.54
CA SER A 28 8.13 -1.67 -37.89
C SER A 28 7.65 -2.56 -36.75
N ARG A 29 6.47 -2.29 -36.26
CA ARG A 29 5.90 -2.94 -35.05
C ARG A 29 4.52 -3.49 -35.37
N SER A 30 4.25 -4.69 -34.86
CA SER A 30 2.91 -5.26 -34.87
C SER A 30 2.22 -5.03 -33.52
N GLY A 31 0.89 -5.08 -33.50
CA GLY A 31 0.16 -5.04 -32.21
C GLY A 31 0.52 -6.21 -31.28
N TYR A 32 1.03 -7.32 -31.81
CA TYR A 32 1.55 -8.43 -31.01
C TYR A 32 2.85 -8.05 -30.28
N ASP A 33 3.73 -7.33 -30.93
CA ASP A 33 5.01 -6.89 -30.35
C ASP A 33 4.79 -5.93 -29.16
N ILE A 34 3.84 -4.99 -29.31
CA ILE A 34 3.47 -4.05 -28.24
C ILE A 34 2.89 -4.82 -27.03
N LYS A 35 1.97 -5.77 -27.26
CA LYS A 35 1.43 -6.60 -26.18
C LYS A 35 2.49 -7.46 -25.50
N SER A 36 3.45 -7.98 -26.26
CA SER A 36 4.57 -8.75 -25.71
C SER A 36 5.50 -7.87 -24.86
N ALA A 37 5.78 -6.65 -25.31
CA ALA A 37 6.59 -5.69 -24.56
C ALA A 37 5.91 -5.26 -23.26
N ARG A 38 4.61 -4.95 -23.27
CA ARG A 38 3.83 -4.67 -22.05
C ARG A 38 3.86 -5.82 -21.05
N ARG A 39 3.69 -7.06 -21.53
CA ARG A 39 3.81 -8.24 -20.66
C ARG A 39 5.19 -8.35 -20.02
N SER A 40 6.25 -8.11 -20.79
CA SER A 40 7.62 -8.13 -20.27
C SER A 40 7.85 -7.03 -19.22
N LEU A 41 7.28 -5.85 -19.43
CA LEU A 41 7.32 -4.75 -18.47
C LEU A 41 6.60 -5.12 -17.17
N ASN A 42 5.40 -5.70 -17.25
CA ASN A 42 4.65 -6.13 -16.07
C ASN A 42 5.37 -7.25 -15.28
N ILE A 43 6.04 -8.18 -15.98
CA ILE A 43 6.87 -9.20 -15.34
C ILE A 43 8.05 -8.55 -14.62
N MET A 44 8.69 -7.56 -15.22
CA MET A 44 9.80 -6.81 -14.61
C MET A 44 9.33 -6.04 -13.36
N LEU A 45 8.18 -5.37 -13.40
CA LEU A 45 7.61 -4.67 -12.25
C LEU A 45 7.29 -5.65 -11.10
N ALA A 46 6.72 -6.82 -11.42
CA ALA A 46 6.47 -7.88 -10.45
C ALA A 46 7.78 -8.43 -9.83
N GLU A 47 8.85 -8.56 -10.64
CA GLU A 47 10.17 -8.95 -10.13
C GLU A 47 10.76 -7.89 -9.20
N TRP A 48 10.60 -6.60 -9.52
CA TRP A 48 11.05 -5.52 -8.65
C TRP A 48 10.32 -5.52 -7.30
N ALA A 49 8.99 -5.75 -7.31
CA ALA A 49 8.22 -5.92 -6.08
C ALA A 49 8.77 -7.06 -5.21
N ASN A 50 9.09 -8.21 -5.83
CA ASN A 50 9.66 -9.37 -5.12
C ASN A 50 11.08 -9.11 -4.58
N ARG A 51 11.84 -8.22 -5.21
CA ARG A 51 13.18 -7.80 -4.74
C ARG A 51 13.12 -6.72 -3.65
N GLY A 52 11.93 -6.23 -3.29
CA GLY A 52 11.77 -5.20 -2.28
C GLY A 52 12.13 -3.79 -2.75
N ILE A 53 12.07 -3.51 -4.05
CA ILE A 53 12.26 -2.17 -4.63
C ILE A 53 10.93 -1.43 -4.50
N ASN A 54 10.68 -0.82 -3.33
CA ASN A 54 9.37 -0.32 -2.93
C ASN A 54 9.32 1.19 -2.67
N LEU A 55 10.30 1.97 -3.13
CA LEU A 55 10.43 3.38 -2.76
C LEU A 55 9.19 4.23 -3.08
N TRP A 56 8.48 3.91 -4.17
CA TRP A 56 7.28 4.65 -4.59
C TRP A 56 5.97 3.96 -4.23
N THR A 57 6.03 2.85 -3.50
CA THR A 57 4.86 2.08 -3.06
C THR A 57 4.60 2.20 -1.58
N VAL A 58 5.32 3.08 -0.88
CA VAL A 58 5.09 3.40 0.53
C VAL A 58 4.27 4.67 0.63
N GLU A 59 3.08 4.55 1.18
CA GLU A 59 2.12 5.64 1.28
C GLU A 59 1.61 5.79 2.71
N LEU A 60 1.41 7.04 3.15
CA LEU A 60 0.71 7.33 4.39
C LEU A 60 -0.79 7.14 4.17
N ARG A 61 -1.40 6.22 4.91
CA ARG A 61 -2.83 5.92 4.86
C ARG A 61 -3.46 6.07 6.23
N THR A 62 -4.76 6.25 6.23
CA THR A 62 -5.56 6.41 7.45
C THR A 62 -6.76 5.49 7.43
N GLN A 63 -7.08 4.90 8.59
CA GLN A 63 -8.29 4.13 8.84
C GLN A 63 -9.02 4.74 10.02
N THR A 64 -10.22 5.26 9.81
CA THR A 64 -11.07 5.71 10.91
C THR A 64 -11.57 4.51 11.70
N LEU A 65 -11.41 4.56 13.00
CA LEU A 65 -11.86 3.54 13.93
C LEU A 65 -13.31 3.79 14.36
N THR A 66 -13.96 2.75 14.78
CA THR A 66 -15.32 2.81 15.33
C THR A 66 -15.33 2.12 16.70
N ALA A 67 -15.92 2.76 17.68
CA ALA A 67 -16.01 2.20 19.02
C ALA A 67 -16.62 0.78 19.00
N ASN A 68 -16.06 -0.11 19.80
CA ASN A 68 -16.43 -1.52 19.92
C ASN A 68 -16.23 -2.39 18.66
N THR A 69 -15.40 -1.91 17.70
CA THR A 69 -15.04 -2.68 16.50
C THR A 69 -13.60 -3.16 16.62
N THR A 70 -13.38 -4.47 16.61
CA THR A 70 -12.05 -5.09 16.82
C THR A 70 -11.26 -5.28 15.54
N SER A 71 -11.92 -5.33 14.38
CA SER A 71 -11.29 -5.67 13.10
C SER A 71 -11.74 -4.75 11.97
N TYR A 72 -10.81 -4.43 11.08
CA TYR A 72 -11.03 -3.55 9.94
C TYR A 72 -10.42 -4.19 8.70
N THR A 73 -11.18 -4.25 7.61
CA THR A 73 -10.65 -4.65 6.30
C THR A 73 -9.95 -3.44 5.69
N LEU A 74 -8.68 -3.59 5.36
CA LEU A 74 -7.88 -2.56 4.71
C LEU A 74 -7.95 -2.70 3.19
N ASP A 75 -7.25 -1.82 2.47
CA ASP A 75 -7.29 -1.78 1.01
C ASP A 75 -6.66 -3.04 0.38
N THR A 76 -7.21 -3.48 -0.74
CA THR A 76 -6.82 -4.72 -1.44
C THR A 76 -5.41 -4.67 -2.05
N ASP A 77 -4.90 -3.46 -2.28
CA ASP A 77 -3.55 -3.22 -2.79
C ASP A 77 -2.48 -3.18 -1.69
N LEU A 78 -2.89 -3.14 -0.42
CA LEU A 78 -1.96 -3.13 0.71
C LEU A 78 -1.29 -4.51 0.88
N VAL A 79 0.03 -4.50 0.94
CA VAL A 79 0.87 -5.68 1.18
C VAL A 79 1.22 -5.82 2.66
N ASP A 80 1.64 -4.70 3.27
CA ASP A 80 2.06 -4.68 4.69
C ASP A 80 1.91 -3.29 5.29
N VAL A 81 1.87 -3.22 6.61
CA VAL A 81 1.97 -2.01 7.42
C VAL A 81 3.38 -1.94 8.00
N LEU A 82 4.11 -0.87 7.71
CA LEU A 82 5.49 -0.69 8.16
C LEU A 82 5.54 -0.06 9.54
N GLU A 83 4.89 1.10 9.69
CA GLU A 83 4.83 1.88 10.92
C GLU A 83 3.40 2.36 11.10
N ALA A 84 2.94 2.48 12.33
CA ALA A 84 1.59 2.93 12.62
C ALA A 84 1.51 3.70 13.94
N VAL A 85 0.56 4.62 13.98
CA VAL A 85 0.19 5.39 15.17
C VAL A 85 -1.32 5.49 15.31
N ILE A 86 -1.81 5.73 16.50
CA ILE A 86 -3.19 6.10 16.77
C ILE A 86 -3.24 7.62 17.03
N THR A 87 -4.10 8.32 16.31
CA THR A 87 -4.44 9.71 16.64
C THR A 87 -5.77 9.69 17.38
N GLU A 88 -5.79 10.18 18.59
CA GLU A 88 -7.02 10.24 19.39
C GLU A 88 -8.01 11.25 18.81
N ALA A 89 -9.30 10.90 18.84
CA ALA A 89 -10.37 11.80 18.41
C ALA A 89 -10.48 13.05 19.30
N SER A 90 -10.04 12.96 20.55
CA SER A 90 -10.02 14.06 21.53
C SER A 90 -8.91 15.07 21.29
N ASP A 91 -7.78 14.65 20.71
CA ASP A 91 -6.62 15.49 20.38
C ASP A 91 -5.97 15.06 19.06
N ALA A 92 -6.40 15.66 17.97
CA ALA A 92 -5.92 15.38 16.62
C ALA A 92 -4.42 15.72 16.38
N ASN A 93 -3.75 16.33 17.35
CA ASN A 93 -2.32 16.66 17.27
C ASN A 93 -1.43 15.67 18.02
N THR A 94 -2.02 14.75 18.78
CA THR A 94 -1.29 13.76 19.55
C THR A 94 -1.37 12.41 18.85
N ASP A 95 -0.23 11.91 18.40
CA ASP A 95 -0.08 10.58 17.81
C ASP A 95 0.58 9.65 18.87
N ILE A 96 -0.06 8.52 19.13
CA ILE A 96 0.39 7.48 20.07
C ILE A 96 0.93 6.32 19.24
N GLU A 97 2.17 5.92 19.49
CA GLU A 97 2.78 4.76 18.86
C GLU A 97 2.02 3.48 19.21
N ILE A 98 1.85 2.60 18.25
CA ILE A 98 1.15 1.33 18.40
C ILE A 98 2.05 0.17 17.96
N ASP A 99 2.16 -0.84 18.81
CA ASP A 99 3.04 -1.99 18.59
C ASP A 99 2.41 -3.05 17.69
N ARG A 100 3.21 -3.53 16.74
CA ARG A 100 2.81 -4.69 15.94
C ARG A 100 3.08 -5.98 16.69
N ILE A 101 2.05 -6.83 16.85
CA ILE A 101 2.16 -8.15 17.46
C ILE A 101 2.00 -9.27 16.44
N SER A 102 2.56 -10.43 16.76
CA SER A 102 2.42 -11.64 15.95
C SER A 102 1.03 -12.28 16.12
N ARG A 103 0.67 -13.17 15.20
CA ARG A 103 -0.56 -13.96 15.31
C ARG A 103 -0.61 -14.78 16.59
N ALA A 104 0.53 -15.33 17.04
CA ALA A 104 0.59 -16.12 18.26
C ALA A 104 0.32 -15.27 19.50
N GLU A 105 0.92 -14.08 19.57
CA GLU A 105 0.68 -13.12 20.65
C GLU A 105 -0.78 -12.68 20.68
N TYR A 106 -1.35 -12.32 19.53
CA TYR A 106 -2.76 -11.97 19.43
C TYR A 106 -3.70 -13.11 19.89
N LEU A 107 -3.39 -14.36 19.56
CA LEU A 107 -4.17 -15.53 20.00
C LEU A 107 -4.08 -15.74 21.50
N ASN A 108 -2.94 -15.44 22.12
CA ASN A 108 -2.70 -15.59 23.55
C ASN A 108 -3.39 -14.52 24.42
N ILE A 109 -3.92 -13.46 23.83
CA ILE A 109 -4.70 -12.46 24.55
C ILE A 109 -5.97 -13.14 25.09
N SER A 110 -6.08 -13.22 26.42
CA SER A 110 -7.18 -13.93 27.07
C SER A 110 -8.52 -13.20 26.95
N GLN A 111 -8.52 -11.87 26.96
CA GLN A 111 -9.72 -11.04 26.93
C GLN A 111 -9.69 -10.03 25.77
N LYS A 112 -10.02 -10.50 24.57
CA LYS A 112 -10.00 -9.70 23.35
C LYS A 112 -11.08 -8.62 23.28
N SER A 113 -12.10 -8.71 24.13
CA SER A 113 -13.21 -7.75 24.22
C SER A 113 -12.93 -6.57 25.16
N GLN A 114 -11.72 -6.48 25.73
CA GLN A 114 -11.34 -5.33 26.53
C GLN A 114 -11.35 -4.08 25.65
N THR A 115 -12.01 -3.01 26.09
CA THR A 115 -12.12 -1.73 25.39
C THR A 115 -11.13 -0.71 25.94
N GLY A 116 -10.68 0.21 25.11
CA GLY A 116 -9.75 1.29 25.43
C GLY A 116 -9.03 1.80 24.19
N THR A 117 -8.11 2.75 24.37
CA THR A 117 -7.23 3.20 23.29
C THR A 117 -6.33 2.03 22.82
N PRO A 118 -6.32 1.69 21.52
CA PRO A 118 -5.49 0.61 21.02
C PRO A 118 -4.00 0.88 21.21
N VAL A 119 -3.26 -0.09 21.71
CA VAL A 119 -1.80 -0.03 21.89
C VAL A 119 -1.06 -1.12 21.12
N GLN A 120 -1.80 -2.09 20.60
CA GLN A 120 -1.24 -3.20 19.82
C GLN A 120 -2.12 -3.50 18.60
N TYR A 121 -1.48 -3.90 17.51
CA TYR A 121 -2.20 -4.35 16.33
C TYR A 121 -1.62 -5.64 15.75
N PHE A 122 -2.48 -6.45 15.17
CA PHE A 122 -2.13 -7.61 14.38
C PHE A 122 -2.68 -7.46 12.96
N LEU A 123 -1.83 -7.65 11.95
CA LEU A 123 -2.24 -7.63 10.54
C LEU A 123 -2.33 -9.06 10.02
N GLN A 124 -3.55 -9.49 9.71
CA GLN A 124 -3.80 -10.74 9.01
C GLN A 124 -3.78 -10.49 7.51
N ARG A 125 -2.83 -11.13 6.82
CA ARG A 125 -2.73 -11.05 5.36
C ARG A 125 -3.63 -12.11 4.73
N ASP A 126 -4.76 -11.67 4.19
CA ASP A 126 -5.70 -12.51 3.47
C ASP A 126 -5.50 -12.34 1.95
N THR A 127 -5.99 -13.31 1.17
CA THR A 127 -5.82 -13.33 -0.29
C THR A 127 -6.53 -12.17 -0.98
N SER A 128 -7.65 -11.72 -0.43
CA SER A 128 -8.47 -10.65 -1.02
C SER A 128 -8.05 -9.26 -0.52
N ALA A 129 -8.02 -9.08 0.79
CA ALA A 129 -7.65 -7.83 1.45
C ALA A 129 -7.13 -8.13 2.85
N PRO A 130 -6.09 -7.43 3.34
CA PRO A 130 -5.60 -7.64 4.69
C PRO A 130 -6.62 -7.14 5.72
N THR A 131 -6.68 -7.85 6.85
CA THR A 131 -7.54 -7.50 7.97
C THR A 131 -6.69 -7.06 9.15
N LEU A 132 -6.93 -5.85 9.64
CA LEU A 132 -6.31 -5.27 10.81
C LEU A 132 -7.13 -5.66 12.05
N PHE A 133 -6.47 -6.17 13.07
CA PHE A 133 -7.02 -6.41 14.41
C PHE A 133 -6.34 -5.51 15.41
N LEU A 134 -7.13 -4.86 16.26
CA LEU A 134 -6.64 -3.93 17.29
C LEU A 134 -6.87 -4.48 18.69
N TYR A 135 -5.93 -4.15 19.60
CA TYR A 135 -6.06 -4.48 21.01
C TYR A 135 -5.47 -3.36 21.88
N PRO A 136 -6.19 -2.90 22.91
CA PRO A 136 -7.62 -3.13 23.17
C PRO A 136 -8.54 -2.75 22.01
N THR A 137 -9.80 -3.20 22.07
CA THR A 137 -10.84 -2.76 21.12
C THR A 137 -11.06 -1.26 21.28
N PRO A 138 -11.07 -0.46 20.20
CA PRO A 138 -11.30 0.97 20.29
C PRO A 138 -12.57 1.34 21.08
N ASP A 139 -12.48 2.30 21.96
CA ASP A 139 -13.62 2.88 22.70
C ASP A 139 -14.10 4.21 22.14
N ALA A 140 -13.34 4.80 21.21
CA ALA A 140 -13.63 6.06 20.54
C ALA A 140 -13.46 5.95 19.02
N ALA A 141 -13.82 7.02 18.32
CA ALA A 141 -13.62 7.15 16.87
C ALA A 141 -12.22 7.70 16.54
N ASP A 142 -11.20 7.06 17.06
CA ASP A 142 -9.81 7.41 16.81
C ASP A 142 -9.40 7.14 15.34
N THR A 143 -8.23 7.61 14.96
CA THR A 143 -7.71 7.38 13.62
C THR A 143 -6.43 6.56 13.68
N PHE A 144 -6.43 5.40 13.04
CA PHE A 144 -5.22 4.61 12.79
C PHE A 144 -4.52 5.17 11.56
N LYS A 145 -3.35 5.78 11.75
CA LYS A 145 -2.48 6.28 10.67
C LYS A 145 -1.33 5.31 10.50
N TYR A 146 -1.01 4.96 9.26
CA TYR A 146 0.05 4.00 9.00
C TYR A 146 0.76 4.25 7.67
N TYR A 147 2.04 3.92 7.62
CA TYR A 147 2.75 3.78 6.35
C TYR A 147 2.52 2.38 5.80
N GLY A 148 1.75 2.32 4.73
CA GLY A 148 1.41 1.08 4.04
C GLY A 148 2.35 0.83 2.87
N LEU A 149 2.83 -0.42 2.77
CA LEU A 149 3.48 -0.91 1.57
C LEU A 149 2.41 -1.42 0.62
N THR A 150 2.31 -0.84 -0.56
CA THR A 150 1.31 -1.20 -1.57
C THR A 150 1.92 -2.02 -2.70
N LYS A 151 1.07 -2.74 -3.43
CA LYS A 151 1.46 -3.46 -4.64
C LYS A 151 1.89 -2.47 -5.71
N ILE A 152 2.96 -2.79 -6.43
CA ILE A 152 3.35 -2.04 -7.64
C ILE A 152 2.21 -2.20 -8.65
N GLN A 153 1.73 -1.08 -9.18
CA GLN A 153 0.73 -1.07 -10.24
C GLN A 153 1.32 -1.64 -11.52
N ASP A 154 0.48 -2.31 -12.30
CA ASP A 154 0.86 -2.76 -13.63
C ASP A 154 0.94 -1.60 -14.63
N ALA A 155 1.49 -1.87 -15.81
CA ALA A 155 1.66 -0.88 -16.87
C ALA A 155 0.36 -0.61 -17.67
N GLY A 156 -0.78 -1.09 -17.16
CA GLY A 156 -2.06 -0.99 -17.85
C GLY A 156 -2.18 -1.90 -19.08
N ASP A 157 -3.38 -1.99 -19.64
CA ASP A 157 -3.70 -2.73 -20.88
C ASP A 157 -3.58 -1.84 -22.11
#